data_d955a19a8f2635a15e9f83fb27392c07
#
_entry.id   d955a19a8f2635a15e9f83fb27392c07
#
_cell.length_a   1.000
_cell.length_b   1.000
_cell.length_c   1.000
_cell.angle_alpha   90.00
_cell.angle_beta   90.00
_cell.angle_gamma   90.00
#
_symmetry.space_group_name_H-M   'P 1'
#
loop_
_entity.id
_entity.type
_entity.pdbx_description
1 polymer ?
#
loop_
_entity_poly.entity_id
_entity_poly.type
_entity_poly.pdbx_seq_one_letter_code
_entity_poly.pdbx_strand_id
1 'polypeptide(L)'
;MINQVAPADATRGRILLAALQLFASKGYQSTSIADILQEAGAHSGSLYHFFPTKQDLLLAVLEAYRDGIEPMLLAPAWQGVADPIDRVFALLAAYRCALAGSECAYGCPIGSLALELHEPDPAVRELLATNFRGWVRHVRACFEAARDRLPRDIDLEQLAVFTLTTMEGGVMQARTHRSLAAFDASVAALRDYIGRLESDARRERS
;
A
#
# COMPACT_ATOMS: atom_id res chain seq x y z
N MET A 1 27.38 12.26 -12.13
CA MET A 1 26.98 13.66 -11.84
C MET A 1 25.82 13.57 -10.87
N ILE A 2 26.05 13.92 -9.61
CA ILE A 2 25.02 13.94 -8.55
C ILE A 2 24.14 15.13 -8.86
N ASN A 3 22.87 14.88 -9.23
CA ASN A 3 21.86 15.91 -9.43
C ASN A 3 21.70 16.65 -8.08
N GLN A 4 22.15 17.90 -8.00
CA GLN A 4 21.91 18.76 -6.85
C GLN A 4 20.43 19.14 -6.86
N VAL A 5 19.63 18.41 -6.07
CA VAL A 5 18.26 18.82 -5.74
C VAL A 5 18.33 20.18 -5.08
N ALA A 6 17.54 21.15 -5.53
CA ALA A 6 17.50 22.48 -4.96
C ALA A 6 17.22 22.41 -3.43
N PRO A 7 17.84 23.27 -2.59
CA PRO A 7 17.69 23.21 -1.13
C PRO A 7 16.22 23.25 -0.64
N ALA A 8 15.35 23.95 -1.37
CA ALA A 8 13.90 24.02 -1.10
C ALA A 8 13.22 22.67 -1.34
N ASP A 9 13.52 22.00 -2.46
CA ASP A 9 12.99 20.67 -2.78
C ASP A 9 13.47 19.62 -1.78
N ALA A 10 14.71 19.71 -1.32
CA ALA A 10 15.23 18.84 -0.27
C ALA A 10 14.50 19.03 1.06
N THR A 11 14.13 20.26 1.43
CA THR A 11 13.38 20.52 2.66
C THR A 11 11.93 20.05 2.56
N ARG A 12 11.25 20.30 1.43
CA ARG A 12 9.93 19.78 1.15
C ARG A 12 9.91 18.25 1.24
N GLY A 13 10.90 17.60 0.65
CA GLY A 13 11.04 16.14 0.67
C GLY A 13 11.23 15.59 2.09
N ARG A 14 12.06 16.22 2.93
CA ARG A 14 12.24 15.80 4.33
C ARG A 14 10.95 15.94 5.15
N ILE A 15 10.22 17.05 4.99
CA ILE A 15 8.93 17.25 5.69
C ILE A 15 7.93 16.17 5.24
N LEU A 16 7.83 15.91 3.94
CA LEU A 16 6.94 14.88 3.40
C LEU A 16 7.29 13.48 3.92
N LEU A 17 8.58 13.12 3.92
CA LEU A 17 9.05 11.83 4.42
C LEU A 17 8.77 11.67 5.92
N ALA A 18 9.04 12.69 6.72
CA ALA A 18 8.74 12.69 8.16
C ALA A 18 7.23 12.52 8.42
N ALA A 19 6.38 13.24 7.68
CA ALA A 19 4.93 13.11 7.79
C ALA A 19 4.46 11.70 7.41
N LEU A 20 4.99 11.14 6.33
CA LEU A 20 4.70 9.79 5.84
C LEU A 20 5.02 8.74 6.93
N GLN A 21 6.19 8.83 7.55
CA GLN A 21 6.63 7.91 8.61
C GLN A 21 5.77 8.05 9.88
N LEU A 22 5.50 9.29 10.30
CA LEU A 22 4.74 9.57 11.50
C LEU A 22 3.25 9.21 11.34
N PHE A 23 2.64 9.50 10.19
CA PHE A 23 1.25 9.09 9.93
C PHE A 23 1.11 7.57 9.88
N ALA A 24 2.09 6.86 9.33
CA ALA A 24 2.08 5.40 9.32
C ALA A 24 2.28 4.78 10.71
N SER A 25 3.09 5.40 11.58
CA SER A 25 3.45 4.84 12.89
C SER A 25 2.52 5.28 14.02
N LYS A 26 2.18 6.57 14.08
CA LYS A 26 1.36 7.17 15.16
C LYS A 26 -0.09 7.45 14.74
N GLY A 27 -0.39 7.46 13.42
CA GLY A 27 -1.65 7.94 12.87
C GLY A 27 -1.64 9.44 12.58
N TYR A 28 -2.57 9.88 11.75
CA TYR A 28 -2.72 11.28 11.37
C TYR A 28 -3.15 12.16 12.53
N GLN A 29 -4.20 11.76 13.27
CA GLN A 29 -4.75 12.56 14.36
C GLN A 29 -3.73 12.76 15.49
N SER A 30 -2.99 11.70 15.83
CA SER A 30 -2.02 11.70 16.93
C SER A 30 -0.67 12.34 16.58
N THR A 31 -0.43 12.71 15.31
CA THR A 31 0.80 13.36 14.88
C THR A 31 0.62 14.88 14.88
N SER A 32 1.42 15.61 15.64
CA SER A 32 1.41 17.08 15.63
C SER A 32 2.34 17.66 14.55
N ILE A 33 2.11 18.92 14.16
CA ILE A 33 3.04 19.64 13.29
C ILE A 33 4.43 19.76 13.95
N ALA A 34 4.48 19.88 15.29
CA ALA A 34 5.74 19.94 16.03
C ALA A 34 6.54 18.63 15.89
N ASP A 35 5.88 17.47 15.96
CA ASP A 35 6.52 16.16 15.73
C ASP A 35 7.14 16.08 14.33
N ILE A 36 6.38 16.53 13.32
CA ILE A 36 6.84 16.51 11.92
C ILE A 36 8.05 17.42 11.72
N LEU A 37 8.01 18.62 12.30
CA LEU A 37 9.12 19.57 12.23
C LEU A 37 10.39 19.03 12.91
N GLN A 38 10.23 18.41 14.07
CA GLN A 38 11.32 17.79 14.82
C GLN A 38 11.96 16.66 13.99
N GLU A 39 11.14 15.74 13.46
CA GLU A 39 11.59 14.60 12.67
C GLU A 39 12.26 15.04 11.36
N ALA A 40 11.70 16.05 10.70
CA ALA A 40 12.23 16.59 9.43
C ALA A 40 13.48 17.45 9.61
N GLY A 41 13.82 17.87 10.82
CA GLY A 41 14.84 18.92 11.05
C GLY A 41 14.52 20.20 10.29
N ALA A 42 13.25 20.64 10.35
CA ALA A 42 12.75 21.79 9.59
C ALA A 42 12.11 22.83 10.51
N HIS A 43 11.99 24.06 10.00
CA HIS A 43 11.33 25.15 10.71
C HIS A 43 9.88 25.32 10.26
N SER A 44 9.02 25.86 11.14
CA SER A 44 7.60 26.07 10.88
C SER A 44 7.33 26.91 9.62
N GLY A 45 8.12 27.98 9.41
CA GLY A 45 8.01 28.81 8.21
C GLY A 45 8.19 28.01 6.91
N SER A 46 9.12 27.06 6.88
CA SER A 46 9.33 26.19 5.70
C SER A 46 8.14 25.23 5.50
N LEU A 47 7.60 24.66 6.58
CA LEU A 47 6.45 23.76 6.46
C LEU A 47 5.24 24.48 5.89
N TYR A 48 4.84 25.61 6.48
CA TYR A 48 3.66 26.36 6.05
C TYR A 48 3.82 27.02 4.67
N HIS A 49 5.06 27.23 4.23
CA HIS A 49 5.34 27.65 2.85
C HIS A 49 4.97 26.55 1.84
N PHE A 50 5.27 25.28 2.14
CA PHE A 50 4.98 24.15 1.24
C PHE A 50 3.58 23.54 1.44
N PHE A 51 3.13 23.52 2.69
CA PHE A 51 1.88 22.88 3.11
C PHE A 51 1.15 23.82 4.07
N PRO A 52 0.24 24.67 3.56
CA PRO A 52 -0.47 25.68 4.37
C PRO A 52 -1.21 25.11 5.56
N THR A 53 -1.72 23.87 5.45
CA THR A 53 -2.42 23.16 6.50
C THR A 53 -1.86 21.73 6.69
N LYS A 54 -2.18 21.11 7.82
CA LYS A 54 -1.88 19.69 8.04
C LYS A 54 -2.61 18.79 7.03
N GLN A 55 -3.79 19.21 6.56
CA GLN A 55 -4.54 18.52 5.53
C GLN A 55 -3.85 18.58 4.17
N ASP A 56 -3.27 19.73 3.77
CA ASP A 56 -2.49 19.83 2.53
C ASP A 56 -1.28 18.89 2.57
N LEU A 57 -0.66 18.75 3.74
CA LEU A 57 0.42 17.79 3.93
C LEU A 57 -0.09 16.34 3.84
N LEU A 58 -1.27 16.02 4.38
CA LEU A 58 -1.89 14.70 4.23
C LEU A 58 -2.18 14.38 2.76
N LEU A 59 -2.74 15.33 2.00
CA LEU A 59 -2.99 15.17 0.56
C LEU A 59 -1.69 14.85 -0.19
N ALA A 60 -0.62 15.61 0.11
CA ALA A 60 0.70 15.36 -0.50
C ALA A 60 1.29 13.98 -0.10
N VAL A 61 1.05 13.51 1.12
CA VAL A 61 1.45 12.16 1.56
C VAL A 61 0.69 11.09 0.77
N LEU A 62 -0.63 11.25 0.59
CA LEU A 62 -1.45 10.31 -0.18
C LEU A 62 -1.07 10.27 -1.67
N GLU A 63 -0.72 11.42 -2.24
CA GLU A 63 -0.17 11.51 -3.60
C GLU A 63 1.19 10.81 -3.70
N ALA A 64 2.07 11.02 -2.73
CA ALA A 64 3.38 10.36 -2.69
C ALA A 64 3.27 8.83 -2.59
N TYR A 65 2.29 8.30 -1.84
CA TYR A 65 2.00 6.86 -1.81
C TYR A 65 1.51 6.36 -3.16
N ARG A 66 0.56 7.07 -3.80
CA ARG A 66 0.05 6.71 -5.12
C ARG A 66 1.17 6.61 -6.15
N ASP A 67 2.04 7.61 -6.18
CA ASP A 67 3.09 7.72 -7.19
C ASP A 67 4.31 6.85 -6.85
N GLY A 68 4.51 6.57 -5.58
CA GLY A 68 5.64 5.77 -5.07
C GLY A 68 5.41 4.26 -5.05
N ILE A 69 4.17 3.77 -5.20
CA ILE A 69 3.85 2.36 -5.04
C ILE A 69 4.64 1.45 -5.99
N GLU A 70 4.74 1.85 -7.26
CA GLU A 70 5.43 1.06 -8.27
C GLU A 70 6.94 1.00 -8.00
N PRO A 71 7.70 2.11 -7.90
CA PRO A 71 9.13 2.06 -7.70
C PRO A 71 9.54 1.56 -6.30
N MET A 72 8.75 1.82 -5.26
CA MET A 72 9.13 1.52 -3.89
C MET A 72 8.70 0.13 -3.42
N LEU A 73 7.66 -0.44 -4.00
CA LEU A 73 7.10 -1.71 -3.53
C LEU A 73 6.97 -2.75 -4.64
N LEU A 74 6.29 -2.42 -5.75
CA LEU A 74 5.99 -3.41 -6.79
C LEU A 74 7.24 -3.84 -7.55
N ALA A 75 8.05 -2.89 -8.02
CA ALA A 75 9.24 -3.22 -8.80
C ALA A 75 10.24 -4.07 -7.99
N PRO A 76 10.57 -3.76 -6.72
CA PRO A 76 11.39 -4.65 -5.89
C PRO A 76 10.74 -6.01 -5.62
N ALA A 77 9.43 -6.06 -5.32
CA ALA A 77 8.73 -7.31 -5.04
C ALA A 77 8.67 -8.24 -6.26
N TRP A 78 8.61 -7.68 -7.46
CA TRP A 78 8.49 -8.43 -8.72
C TRP A 78 9.82 -8.72 -9.40
N GLN A 79 10.93 -8.22 -8.86
CA GLN A 79 12.24 -8.44 -9.44
C GLN A 79 12.56 -9.95 -9.52
N GLY A 80 12.80 -10.44 -10.73
CA GLY A 80 13.07 -11.86 -10.99
C GLY A 80 11.84 -12.78 -10.96
N VAL A 81 10.64 -12.26 -10.71
CA VAL A 81 9.39 -13.04 -10.71
C VAL A 81 8.74 -12.94 -12.09
N ALA A 82 8.87 -14.00 -12.90
CA ALA A 82 8.34 -14.03 -14.26
C ALA A 82 6.84 -14.36 -14.29
N ASP A 83 6.39 -15.31 -13.46
CA ASP A 83 5.00 -15.77 -13.43
C ASP A 83 4.06 -14.68 -12.88
N PRO A 84 3.00 -14.31 -13.62
CA PRO A 84 2.11 -13.23 -13.21
C PRO A 84 1.28 -13.56 -11.95
N ILE A 85 0.92 -14.83 -11.71
CA ILE A 85 0.23 -15.22 -10.45
C ILE A 85 1.21 -15.18 -9.29
N ASP A 86 2.46 -15.61 -9.49
CA ASP A 86 3.48 -15.50 -8.44
C ASP A 86 3.82 -14.04 -8.10
N ARG A 87 3.67 -13.09 -9.04
CA ARG A 87 3.79 -11.66 -8.73
C ARG A 87 2.77 -11.19 -7.71
N VAL A 88 1.53 -11.67 -7.77
CA VAL A 88 0.50 -11.37 -6.76
C VAL A 88 0.97 -11.84 -5.38
N PHE A 89 1.50 -13.05 -5.29
CA PHE A 89 1.98 -13.61 -4.03
C PHE A 89 3.32 -13.01 -3.56
N ALA A 90 4.18 -12.59 -4.47
CA ALA A 90 5.40 -11.85 -4.14
C ALA A 90 5.07 -10.49 -3.50
N LEU A 91 4.02 -9.82 -3.97
CA LEU A 91 3.51 -8.60 -3.35
C LEU A 91 3.01 -8.87 -1.93
N LEU A 92 2.21 -9.92 -1.71
CA LEU A 92 1.74 -10.31 -0.38
C LEU A 92 2.91 -10.69 0.54
N ALA A 93 3.94 -11.36 0.00
CA ALA A 93 5.17 -11.68 0.73
C ALA A 93 5.95 -10.41 1.13
N ALA A 94 5.98 -9.37 0.29
CA ALA A 94 6.59 -8.09 0.64
C ALA A 94 5.86 -7.42 1.84
N TYR A 95 4.53 -7.45 1.87
CA TYR A 95 3.75 -7.01 3.04
C TYR A 95 4.04 -7.84 4.28
N ARG A 96 4.10 -9.16 4.13
CA ARG A 96 4.48 -10.06 5.22
C ARG A 96 5.85 -9.70 5.81
N CYS A 97 6.84 -9.46 4.95
CA CYS A 97 8.19 -9.06 5.38
C CYS A 97 8.17 -7.72 6.13
N ALA A 98 7.41 -6.73 5.66
CA ALA A 98 7.27 -5.45 6.33
C ALA A 98 6.60 -5.58 7.71
N LEU A 99 5.55 -6.42 7.82
CA LEU A 99 4.90 -6.75 9.09
C LEU A 99 5.88 -7.44 10.05
N ALA A 100 6.62 -8.44 9.58
CA ALA A 100 7.61 -9.17 10.38
C ALA A 100 8.73 -8.23 10.86
N GLY A 101 9.26 -7.40 9.97
CA GLY A 101 10.34 -6.46 10.28
C GLY A 101 9.96 -5.38 11.28
N SER A 102 8.67 -5.10 11.45
CA SER A 102 8.13 -4.16 12.45
C SER A 102 7.51 -4.85 13.67
N GLU A 103 7.70 -6.16 13.85
CA GLU A 103 7.01 -6.94 14.89
C GLU A 103 5.47 -6.71 14.86
N CYS A 104 4.92 -6.60 13.65
CA CYS A 104 3.53 -6.25 13.38
C CYS A 104 3.09 -4.88 13.98
N ALA A 105 4.02 -3.96 14.19
CA ALA A 105 3.68 -2.60 14.68
C ALA A 105 3.07 -1.75 13.59
N TYR A 106 3.54 -1.88 12.35
CA TYR A 106 3.07 -1.11 11.21
C TYR A 106 2.17 -1.95 10.31
N GLY A 107 1.36 -1.29 9.52
CA GLY A 107 0.46 -1.91 8.55
C GLY A 107 0.48 -1.17 7.21
N CYS A 108 -0.53 -1.39 6.39
CA CYS A 108 -0.73 -0.57 5.20
C CYS A 108 -1.03 0.87 5.62
N PRO A 109 -0.21 1.86 5.20
CA PRO A 109 -0.45 3.26 5.59
C PRO A 109 -1.80 3.78 5.09
N ILE A 110 -2.21 3.38 3.88
CA ILE A 110 -3.48 3.80 3.27
C ILE A 110 -4.65 3.17 4.03
N GLY A 111 -4.60 1.87 4.31
CA GLY A 111 -5.62 1.17 5.10
C GLY A 111 -5.74 1.75 6.51
N SER A 112 -4.62 2.08 7.16
CA SER A 112 -4.61 2.71 8.48
C SER A 112 -5.28 4.08 8.47
N LEU A 113 -4.95 4.94 7.51
CA LEU A 113 -5.56 6.26 7.35
C LEU A 113 -7.06 6.16 7.02
N ALA A 114 -7.46 5.23 6.17
CA ALA A 114 -8.86 5.02 5.81
C ALA A 114 -9.71 4.57 7.01
N LEU A 115 -9.14 3.81 7.94
CA LEU A 115 -9.82 3.40 9.18
C LEU A 115 -9.83 4.50 10.25
N GLU A 116 -8.80 5.33 10.31
CA GLU A 116 -8.70 6.41 11.28
C GLU A 116 -9.61 7.61 10.93
N LEU A 117 -9.74 7.91 9.64
CA LEU A 117 -10.47 9.08 9.14
C LEU A 117 -11.93 8.71 8.81
N HIS A 118 -12.81 8.74 9.81
CA HIS A 118 -14.21 8.32 9.67
C HIS A 118 -15.01 9.18 8.68
N GLU A 119 -14.84 10.51 8.71
CA GLU A 119 -15.50 11.47 7.82
C GLU A 119 -14.45 12.43 7.21
N PRO A 120 -13.60 11.91 6.30
CA PRO A 120 -12.56 12.74 5.71
C PRO A 120 -13.15 13.76 4.72
N ASP A 121 -12.41 14.85 4.55
CA ASP A 121 -12.66 15.80 3.46
C ASP A 121 -12.79 15.06 2.11
N PRO A 122 -13.67 15.51 1.19
CA PRO A 122 -13.88 14.86 -0.11
C PRO A 122 -12.59 14.62 -0.91
N ALA A 123 -11.63 15.55 -0.88
CA ALA A 123 -10.35 15.39 -1.58
C ALA A 123 -9.49 14.28 -0.94
N VAL A 124 -9.46 14.20 0.39
CA VAL A 124 -8.76 13.13 1.12
C VAL A 124 -9.41 11.78 0.81
N ARG A 125 -10.74 11.69 0.85
CA ARG A 125 -11.49 10.47 0.53
C ARG A 125 -11.19 9.99 -0.89
N GLU A 126 -11.18 10.90 -1.86
CA GLU A 126 -10.90 10.56 -3.26
C GLU A 126 -9.46 10.06 -3.45
N LEU A 127 -8.48 10.64 -2.78
CA LEU A 127 -7.10 10.14 -2.83
C LEU A 127 -6.92 8.79 -2.15
N LEU A 128 -7.60 8.53 -1.02
CA LEU A 128 -7.62 7.20 -0.40
C LEU A 128 -8.21 6.16 -1.37
N ALA A 129 -9.37 6.47 -1.96
CA ALA A 129 -10.01 5.61 -2.95
C ALA A 129 -9.13 5.40 -4.20
N THR A 130 -8.43 6.43 -4.65
CA THR A 130 -7.51 6.36 -5.79
C THR A 130 -6.31 5.45 -5.50
N ASN A 131 -5.77 5.49 -4.29
CA ASN A 131 -4.72 4.58 -3.85
C ASN A 131 -5.20 3.11 -3.90
N PHE A 132 -6.38 2.79 -3.34
CA PHE A 132 -6.95 1.44 -3.39
C PHE A 132 -7.22 0.98 -4.83
N ARG A 133 -7.80 1.86 -5.68
CA ARG A 133 -7.99 1.54 -7.11
C ARG A 133 -6.67 1.28 -7.82
N GLY A 134 -5.61 2.00 -7.46
CA GLY A 134 -4.25 1.76 -7.97
C GLY A 134 -3.77 0.34 -7.66
N TRP A 135 -3.93 -0.11 -6.42
CA TRP A 135 -3.59 -1.46 -5.98
C TRP A 135 -4.38 -2.52 -6.76
N VAL A 136 -5.71 -2.38 -6.81
CA VAL A 136 -6.58 -3.31 -7.55
C VAL A 136 -6.13 -3.41 -9.01
N ARG A 137 -5.83 -2.28 -9.66
CA ARG A 137 -5.36 -2.24 -11.06
C ARG A 137 -4.06 -3.03 -11.27
N HIS A 138 -3.08 -2.91 -10.38
CA HIS A 138 -1.83 -3.65 -10.49
C HIS A 138 -2.02 -5.16 -10.31
N VAL A 139 -2.82 -5.58 -9.32
CA VAL A 139 -3.15 -6.99 -9.09
C VAL A 139 -3.97 -7.56 -10.26
N ARG A 140 -4.95 -6.81 -10.75
CA ARG A 140 -5.75 -7.19 -11.92
C ARG A 140 -4.86 -7.39 -13.16
N ALA A 141 -3.89 -6.51 -13.40
CA ALA A 141 -2.96 -6.65 -14.53
C ALA A 141 -2.16 -7.95 -14.44
N CYS A 142 -1.80 -8.43 -13.26
CA CYS A 142 -1.19 -9.75 -13.09
C CYS A 142 -2.16 -10.87 -13.48
N PHE A 143 -3.42 -10.82 -13.06
CA PHE A 143 -4.42 -11.82 -13.47
C PHE A 143 -4.74 -11.75 -14.95
N GLU A 144 -4.77 -10.57 -15.56
CA GLU A 144 -4.92 -10.41 -17.01
C GLU A 144 -3.77 -11.07 -17.79
N ALA A 145 -2.54 -10.91 -17.31
CA ALA A 145 -1.37 -11.57 -17.90
C ALA A 145 -1.39 -13.11 -17.76
N ALA A 146 -2.18 -13.63 -16.79
CA ALA A 146 -2.41 -15.06 -16.59
C ALA A 146 -3.78 -15.52 -17.10
N ARG A 147 -4.44 -14.75 -17.97
CA ARG A 147 -5.85 -14.98 -18.37
C ARG A 147 -6.11 -16.37 -18.94
N ASP A 148 -5.16 -16.90 -19.67
CA ASP A 148 -5.21 -18.25 -20.26
C ASP A 148 -5.18 -19.37 -19.22
N ARG A 149 -4.78 -19.09 -17.99
CA ARG A 149 -4.71 -20.04 -16.85
C ARG A 149 -5.93 -19.99 -15.95
N LEU A 150 -6.82 -19.05 -16.15
CA LEU A 150 -8.01 -18.81 -15.31
C LEU A 150 -9.30 -19.17 -16.08
N PRO A 151 -10.41 -19.52 -15.39
CA PRO A 151 -11.70 -19.77 -16.03
C PRO A 151 -12.16 -18.56 -16.87
N ARG A 152 -12.83 -18.83 -18.00
CA ARG A 152 -13.23 -17.79 -18.95
C ARG A 152 -14.27 -16.81 -18.39
N ASP A 153 -15.07 -17.24 -17.45
CA ASP A 153 -16.15 -16.48 -16.82
C ASP A 153 -15.74 -15.76 -15.53
N ILE A 154 -14.50 -15.98 -15.03
CA ILE A 154 -14.03 -15.30 -13.82
C ILE A 154 -13.89 -13.80 -14.06
N ASP A 155 -14.47 -13.01 -13.16
CA ASP A 155 -14.28 -11.56 -13.10
C ASP A 155 -12.93 -11.22 -12.44
N LEU A 156 -11.98 -10.76 -13.25
CA LEU A 156 -10.63 -10.43 -12.78
C LEU A 156 -10.59 -9.18 -11.89
N GLU A 157 -11.54 -8.25 -12.03
CA GLU A 157 -11.66 -7.11 -11.14
C GLU A 157 -12.10 -7.57 -9.75
N GLN A 158 -13.13 -8.41 -9.67
CA GLN A 158 -13.58 -8.99 -8.39
C GLN A 158 -12.46 -9.80 -7.73
N LEU A 159 -11.70 -10.58 -8.48
CA LEU A 159 -10.58 -11.35 -7.95
C LEU A 159 -9.46 -10.44 -7.41
N ALA A 160 -9.19 -9.33 -8.07
CA ALA A 160 -8.21 -8.34 -7.61
C ALA A 160 -8.69 -7.60 -6.35
N VAL A 161 -9.97 -7.21 -6.29
CA VAL A 161 -10.60 -6.62 -5.10
C VAL A 161 -10.56 -7.61 -3.93
N PHE A 162 -10.90 -8.88 -4.16
CA PHE A 162 -10.83 -9.93 -3.13
C PHE A 162 -9.40 -10.10 -2.60
N THR A 163 -8.40 -10.09 -3.48
CA THR A 163 -6.99 -10.17 -3.10
C THR A 163 -6.57 -9.00 -2.20
N LEU A 164 -6.93 -7.77 -2.57
CA LEU A 164 -6.63 -6.58 -1.77
C LEU A 164 -7.34 -6.63 -0.40
N THR A 165 -8.63 -7.00 -0.38
CA THR A 165 -9.42 -7.12 0.85
C THR A 165 -8.83 -8.18 1.78
N THR A 166 -8.38 -9.30 1.24
CA THR A 166 -7.69 -10.36 1.98
C THR A 166 -6.40 -9.84 2.62
N MET A 167 -5.60 -9.09 1.87
CA MET A 167 -4.37 -8.47 2.34
C MET A 167 -4.65 -7.47 3.47
N GLU A 168 -5.55 -6.51 3.26
CA GLU A 168 -5.87 -5.47 4.24
C GLU A 168 -6.45 -6.06 5.53
N GLY A 169 -7.36 -7.02 5.43
CA GLY A 169 -7.89 -7.74 6.59
C GLY A 169 -6.81 -8.52 7.35
N GLY A 170 -5.92 -9.17 6.62
CA GLY A 170 -4.76 -9.86 7.20
C GLY A 170 -3.79 -8.91 7.91
N VAL A 171 -3.48 -7.76 7.31
CA VAL A 171 -2.64 -6.71 7.89
C VAL A 171 -3.26 -6.16 9.19
N MET A 172 -4.55 -5.83 9.16
CA MET A 172 -5.28 -5.33 10.33
C MET A 172 -5.21 -6.34 11.49
N GLN A 173 -5.49 -7.61 11.23
CA GLN A 173 -5.44 -8.66 12.25
C GLN A 173 -4.02 -8.92 12.75
N ALA A 174 -3.01 -8.92 11.86
CA ALA A 174 -1.61 -9.10 12.27
C ALA A 174 -1.18 -8.00 13.26
N ARG A 175 -1.54 -6.75 12.99
CA ARG A 175 -1.27 -5.64 13.92
C ARG A 175 -1.99 -5.80 15.27
N THR A 176 -3.25 -6.19 15.23
CA THR A 176 -4.07 -6.34 16.44
C THR A 176 -3.55 -7.46 17.33
N HIS A 177 -3.19 -8.60 16.76
CA HIS A 177 -2.72 -9.77 17.49
C HIS A 177 -1.21 -9.80 17.73
N ARG A 178 -0.46 -8.86 17.16
CA ARG A 178 1.02 -8.91 17.15
C ARG A 178 1.54 -10.24 16.66
N SER A 179 0.92 -10.79 15.62
CA SER A 179 1.18 -12.12 15.09
C SER A 179 0.85 -12.17 13.59
N LEU A 180 1.69 -12.85 12.83
CA LEU A 180 1.48 -13.08 11.40
C LEU A 180 0.44 -14.16 11.11
N ALA A 181 -0.01 -14.93 12.12
CA ALA A 181 -0.83 -16.13 11.91
C ALA A 181 -2.09 -15.89 11.07
N ALA A 182 -2.83 -14.81 11.34
CA ALA A 182 -4.04 -14.48 10.57
C ALA A 182 -3.72 -14.05 9.13
N PHE A 183 -2.64 -13.28 8.94
CA PHE A 183 -2.18 -12.89 7.60
C PHE A 183 -1.77 -14.14 6.79
N ASP A 184 -0.94 -15.00 7.38
CA ASP A 184 -0.45 -16.21 6.71
C ASP A 184 -1.60 -17.17 6.36
N ALA A 185 -2.57 -17.35 7.26
CA ALA A 185 -3.76 -18.17 7.00
C ALA A 185 -4.61 -17.61 5.86
N SER A 186 -4.81 -16.28 5.82
CA SER A 186 -5.59 -15.62 4.77
C SER A 186 -4.90 -15.73 3.40
N VAL A 187 -3.59 -15.54 3.35
CA VAL A 187 -2.79 -15.68 2.11
C VAL A 187 -2.77 -17.13 1.64
N ALA A 188 -2.66 -18.10 2.54
CA ALA A 188 -2.74 -19.53 2.20
C ALA A 188 -4.10 -19.89 1.59
N ALA A 189 -5.20 -19.45 2.20
CA ALA A 189 -6.55 -19.68 1.67
C ALA A 189 -6.76 -19.03 0.28
N LEU A 190 -6.22 -17.82 0.07
CA LEU A 190 -6.26 -17.15 -1.23
C LEU A 190 -5.45 -17.95 -2.29
N ARG A 191 -4.27 -18.47 -1.91
CA ARG A 191 -3.45 -19.29 -2.80
C ARG A 191 -4.17 -20.58 -3.21
N ASP A 192 -4.80 -21.26 -2.26
CA ASP A 192 -5.61 -22.45 -2.53
C ASP A 192 -6.78 -22.14 -3.46
N TYR A 193 -7.47 -21.02 -3.25
CA TYR A 193 -8.56 -20.59 -4.11
C TYR A 193 -8.10 -20.35 -5.54
N ILE A 194 -7.03 -19.58 -5.75
CA ILE A 194 -6.48 -19.32 -7.09
C ILE A 194 -6.00 -20.63 -7.72
N GLY A 195 -5.36 -21.52 -6.99
CA GLY A 195 -4.94 -22.84 -7.48
C GLY A 195 -6.11 -23.73 -7.95
N ARG A 196 -7.28 -23.63 -7.30
CA ARG A 196 -8.52 -24.29 -7.76
C ARG A 196 -9.02 -23.70 -9.07
N LEU A 197 -9.06 -22.36 -9.18
CA LEU A 197 -9.42 -21.69 -10.43
C LEU A 197 -8.54 -22.14 -11.60
N GLU A 198 -7.22 -22.23 -11.40
CA GLU A 198 -6.30 -22.74 -12.42
C GLU A 198 -6.57 -24.20 -12.79
N SER A 199 -6.95 -25.02 -11.79
CA SER A 199 -7.27 -26.44 -12.01
C SER A 199 -8.57 -26.59 -12.81
N ASP A 200 -9.59 -25.79 -12.50
CA ASP A 200 -10.86 -25.79 -13.20
C ASP A 200 -10.69 -25.32 -14.65
N ALA A 201 -9.93 -24.25 -14.88
CA ALA A 201 -9.60 -23.78 -16.23
C ALA A 201 -8.85 -24.82 -17.06
N ARG A 202 -8.00 -25.66 -16.46
CA ARG A 202 -7.36 -26.79 -17.17
C ARG A 202 -8.37 -27.86 -17.59
N ARG A 203 -9.35 -28.17 -16.71
CA ARG A 203 -10.40 -29.16 -17.01
C ARG A 203 -11.33 -28.69 -18.12
N GLU A 204 -11.67 -27.40 -18.17
CA GLU A 204 -12.51 -26.83 -19.24
C GLU A 204 -11.88 -26.89 -20.63
N ARG A 205 -10.54 -26.99 -20.70
CA ARG A 205 -9.77 -27.05 -21.96
C ARG A 205 -9.46 -28.46 -22.42
N SER A 206 -9.65 -29.46 -21.55
CA SER A 206 -9.44 -30.89 -21.83
C SER A 206 -10.65 -31.55 -22.41
#